data_35bd7f805b9b14118956d1b602aa487d
#
_entry.id   35bd7f805b9b14118956d1b602aa487d
#
_cell.length_a   1.000
_cell.length_b   1.000
_cell.length_c   1.000
_cell.angle_alpha   90.00
_cell.angle_beta   90.00
_cell.angle_gamma   90.00
#
_symmetry.space_group_name_H-M   'P 1'
#
loop_
_entity.id
_entity.type
_entity.pdbx_description
1 polymer ?
#
loop_
_entity_poly.entity_id
_entity_poly.type
_entity_poly.pdbx_seq_one_letter_code
_entity_poly.pdbx_strand_id
1 'polypeptide(L)'
;MISFQHDILPLKNIIFRTALRIVLNKDEAEDIVQDTLVKLWQTRETLDNVNSLEALAVTMARNLALDRKGKMDNRVMSLEPEKHDFMDSAATSPDSQLMAYEATTFVQDTINGLPEKQRTMIQLRDIEGKSYKEIAAILNITESDVKVTLFRARSTLKEKILKKKSLYL
;
A
#
# COMPACT_ATOMS: atom_id res chain seq x y z
N MET A 1 -5.20 21.71 -17.93
CA MET A 1 -3.77 21.36 -18.15
C MET A 1 -3.17 20.84 -16.85
N ILE A 2 -2.62 19.64 -16.88
CA ILE A 2 -2.07 18.97 -15.69
C ILE A 2 -0.73 19.60 -15.32
N SER A 3 -0.62 20.06 -14.07
CA SER A 3 0.62 20.61 -13.49
C SER A 3 1.37 19.53 -12.72
N PHE A 4 2.67 19.43 -12.93
CA PHE A 4 3.50 18.50 -12.17
C PHE A 4 3.44 18.80 -10.67
N GLN A 5 3.62 20.07 -10.31
CA GLN A 5 3.70 20.49 -8.91
C GLN A 5 2.36 20.38 -8.16
N HIS A 6 1.25 20.71 -8.83
CA HIS A 6 -0.06 20.78 -8.17
C HIS A 6 -0.89 19.52 -8.30
N ASP A 7 -0.71 18.75 -9.39
CA ASP A 7 -1.56 17.61 -9.69
C ASP A 7 -0.84 16.26 -9.54
N ILE A 8 0.43 16.19 -9.94
CA ILE A 8 1.20 14.93 -9.96
C ILE A 8 2.00 14.73 -8.67
N LEU A 9 2.81 15.72 -8.28
CA LEU A 9 3.70 15.60 -7.13
C LEU A 9 2.96 15.27 -5.82
N PRO A 10 1.77 15.81 -5.53
CA PRO A 10 1.03 15.45 -4.33
C PRO A 10 0.63 13.96 -4.23
N LEU A 11 0.66 13.23 -5.34
CA LEU A 11 0.33 11.80 -5.38
C LEU A 11 1.46 10.89 -4.88
N LYS A 12 2.65 11.43 -4.66
CA LYS A 12 3.84 10.63 -4.30
C LYS A 12 3.62 9.76 -3.06
N ASN A 13 2.91 10.27 -2.05
CA ASN A 13 2.71 9.56 -0.79
C ASN A 13 1.79 8.35 -0.93
N ILE A 14 0.65 8.49 -1.62
CA ILE A 14 -0.25 7.36 -1.86
C ILE A 14 0.39 6.33 -2.79
N ILE A 15 1.14 6.76 -3.78
CA ILE A 15 1.91 5.87 -4.66
C ILE A 15 2.92 5.07 -3.82
N PHE A 16 3.67 5.73 -2.95
CA PHE A 16 4.66 5.09 -2.08
C PHE A 16 4.03 4.06 -1.15
N ARG A 17 2.98 4.43 -0.44
CA ARG A 17 2.29 3.53 0.49
C ARG A 17 1.72 2.31 -0.20
N THR A 18 1.11 2.50 -1.38
CA THR A 18 0.55 1.39 -2.18
C THR A 18 1.65 0.46 -2.66
N ALA A 19 2.71 1.00 -3.23
CA ALA A 19 3.85 0.22 -3.70
C ALA A 19 4.53 -0.55 -2.57
N LEU A 20 4.75 0.10 -1.43
CA LEU A 20 5.40 -0.49 -0.26
C LEU A 20 4.61 -1.69 0.29
N ARG A 21 3.29 -1.63 0.26
CA ARG A 21 2.42 -2.74 0.69
C ARG A 21 2.60 -3.99 -0.18
N ILE A 22 3.00 -3.80 -1.42
CA ILE A 22 3.18 -4.89 -2.38
C ILE A 22 4.60 -5.43 -2.33
N VAL A 23 5.61 -4.55 -2.49
CA VAL A 23 7.01 -4.97 -2.59
C VAL A 23 7.67 -5.20 -1.25
N LEU A 24 7.15 -4.62 -0.17
CA LEU A 24 7.68 -4.73 1.21
C LEU A 24 9.16 -4.34 1.32
N ASN A 25 9.62 -3.42 0.46
CA ASN A 25 10.98 -2.92 0.42
C ASN A 25 10.94 -1.41 0.11
N LYS A 26 11.52 -0.60 0.99
CA LYS A 26 11.47 0.86 0.91
C LYS A 26 12.15 1.39 -0.36
N ASP A 27 13.34 0.90 -0.69
CA ASP A 27 14.09 1.37 -1.85
C ASP A 27 13.38 1.05 -3.16
N GLU A 28 12.81 -0.14 -3.26
CA GLU A 28 12.00 -0.54 -4.41
C GLU A 28 10.73 0.31 -4.53
N ALA A 29 10.09 0.60 -3.40
CA ALA A 29 8.90 1.45 -3.39
C ALA A 29 9.22 2.89 -3.82
N GLU A 30 10.33 3.46 -3.35
CA GLU A 30 10.78 4.80 -3.76
C GLU A 30 11.07 4.87 -5.27
N ASP A 31 11.68 3.82 -5.82
CA ASP A 31 11.95 3.72 -7.25
C ASP A 31 10.64 3.63 -8.08
N ILE A 32 9.66 2.89 -7.59
CA ILE A 32 8.32 2.84 -8.20
C ILE A 32 7.65 4.21 -8.18
N VAL A 33 7.81 4.98 -7.11
CA VAL A 33 7.28 6.35 -7.03
C VAL A 33 7.87 7.19 -8.16
N GLN A 34 9.20 7.18 -8.32
CA GLN A 34 9.87 7.95 -9.36
C GLN A 34 9.39 7.54 -10.76
N ASP A 35 9.36 6.25 -11.04
CA ASP A 35 8.90 5.72 -12.33
C ASP A 35 7.45 6.12 -12.63
N THR A 36 6.59 6.06 -11.63
CA THR A 36 5.17 6.43 -11.77
C THR A 36 5.01 7.92 -12.04
N LEU A 37 5.72 8.77 -11.28
CA LEU A 37 5.67 10.22 -11.47
C LEU A 37 6.19 10.64 -12.85
N VAL A 38 7.29 10.04 -13.29
CA VAL A 38 7.85 10.30 -14.63
C VAL A 38 6.86 9.89 -15.72
N LYS A 39 6.27 8.72 -15.60
CA LYS A 39 5.30 8.21 -16.58
C LYS A 39 4.04 9.07 -16.66
N LEU A 40 3.51 9.51 -15.51
CA LEU A 40 2.39 10.45 -15.47
C LEU A 40 2.74 11.76 -16.17
N TRP A 41 3.92 12.29 -15.92
CA TRP A 41 4.37 13.52 -16.57
C TRP A 41 4.55 13.38 -18.07
N GLN A 42 5.16 12.28 -18.52
CA GLN A 42 5.36 12.02 -19.95
C GLN A 42 4.04 11.87 -20.72
N THR A 43 3.01 11.33 -20.07
CA THR A 43 1.71 11.08 -20.70
C THR A 43 0.66 12.15 -20.37
N ARG A 44 1.03 13.22 -19.69
CA ARG A 44 0.10 14.23 -19.15
C ARG A 44 -0.88 14.82 -20.18
N GLU A 45 -0.47 14.94 -21.40
CA GLU A 45 -1.30 15.52 -22.48
C GLU A 45 -2.52 14.65 -22.80
N THR A 46 -2.42 13.35 -22.56
CA THR A 46 -3.51 12.39 -22.78
C THR A 46 -4.41 12.21 -21.56
N LEU A 47 -4.06 12.82 -20.43
CA LEU A 47 -4.72 12.58 -19.13
C LEU A 47 -5.79 13.60 -18.77
N ASP A 48 -6.00 14.65 -19.58
CA ASP A 48 -6.96 15.72 -19.29
C ASP A 48 -8.42 15.20 -19.17
N ASN A 49 -8.74 14.08 -19.78
CA ASN A 49 -10.06 13.45 -19.76
C ASN A 49 -10.19 12.30 -18.77
N VAL A 50 -9.19 12.07 -17.92
CA VAL A 50 -9.20 11.00 -16.92
C VAL A 50 -10.07 11.41 -15.73
N ASN A 51 -11.00 10.54 -15.33
CA ASN A 51 -11.93 10.82 -14.23
C ASN A 51 -11.22 11.01 -12.88
N SER A 52 -10.12 10.28 -12.64
CA SER A 52 -9.34 10.38 -11.42
C SER A 52 -7.87 10.13 -11.71
N LEU A 53 -7.06 11.17 -11.62
CA LEU A 53 -5.62 11.08 -11.77
C LEU A 53 -5.00 10.23 -10.64
N GLU A 54 -5.54 10.36 -9.42
CA GLU A 54 -5.09 9.57 -8.28
C GLU A 54 -5.35 8.07 -8.48
N ALA A 55 -6.53 7.69 -8.92
CA ALA A 55 -6.87 6.29 -9.21
C ALA A 55 -5.95 5.71 -10.30
N LEU A 56 -5.68 6.49 -11.35
CA LEU A 56 -4.75 6.09 -12.39
C LEU A 56 -3.33 5.91 -11.84
N ALA A 57 -2.85 6.85 -11.04
CA ALA A 57 -1.53 6.77 -10.42
C ALA A 57 -1.38 5.53 -9.53
N VAL A 58 -2.39 5.23 -8.73
CA VAL A 58 -2.41 4.03 -7.86
C VAL A 58 -2.41 2.76 -8.72
N THR A 59 -3.18 2.72 -9.79
CA THR A 59 -3.21 1.58 -10.73
C THR A 59 -1.84 1.36 -11.37
N MET A 60 -1.19 2.42 -11.84
CA MET A 60 0.15 2.36 -12.43
C MET A 60 1.19 1.88 -11.41
N ALA A 61 1.16 2.44 -10.21
CA ALA A 61 2.05 2.06 -9.13
C ALA A 61 1.88 0.58 -8.75
N ARG A 62 0.64 0.12 -8.65
CA ARG A 62 0.33 -1.29 -8.37
C ARG A 62 0.89 -2.21 -9.45
N ASN A 63 0.68 -1.88 -10.71
CA ASN A 63 1.17 -2.69 -11.82
C ASN A 63 2.70 -2.78 -11.82
N LEU A 64 3.39 -1.66 -11.62
CA LEU A 64 4.84 -1.62 -11.48
C LEU A 64 5.34 -2.42 -10.27
N ALA A 65 4.64 -2.31 -9.14
CA ALA A 65 4.97 -3.01 -7.92
C ALA A 65 4.81 -4.53 -8.07
N LEU A 66 3.76 -4.99 -8.73
CA LEU A 66 3.55 -6.42 -9.00
C LEU A 66 4.63 -6.97 -9.93
N ASP A 67 5.01 -6.24 -10.97
CA ASP A 67 6.09 -6.62 -11.88
C ASP A 67 7.43 -6.73 -11.14
N ARG A 68 7.72 -5.75 -10.31
CA ARG A 68 8.94 -5.74 -9.49
C ARG A 68 8.97 -6.88 -8.48
N LYS A 69 7.86 -7.11 -7.81
CA LYS A 69 7.74 -8.21 -6.85
C LYS A 69 8.00 -9.56 -7.52
N GLY A 70 7.45 -9.79 -8.70
CA GLY A 70 7.70 -11.00 -9.47
C GLY A 70 9.20 -11.19 -9.79
N LYS A 71 9.90 -10.11 -10.16
CA LYS A 71 11.34 -10.13 -10.42
C LYS A 71 12.16 -10.34 -9.15
N MET A 72 11.77 -9.72 -8.02
CA MET A 72 12.41 -9.89 -6.72
C MET A 72 12.29 -11.33 -6.22
N ASP A 73 11.11 -11.92 -6.30
CA ASP A 73 10.84 -13.30 -5.88
C ASP A 73 11.69 -14.30 -6.69
N ASN A 74 11.95 -14.01 -7.95
CA ASN A 74 12.82 -14.83 -8.80
C ASN A 74 14.31 -14.69 -8.47
N ARG A 75 14.74 -13.58 -7.86
CA ARG A 75 16.14 -13.32 -7.49
C ARG A 75 16.49 -13.81 -6.10
N VAL A 76 15.52 -13.88 -5.21
CA VAL A 76 15.74 -14.10 -3.78
C VAL A 76 15.27 -15.48 -3.37
N MET A 77 16.14 -16.47 -3.54
CA MET A 77 16.00 -17.74 -2.80
C MET A 77 16.80 -17.73 -1.48
N SER A 78 17.40 -16.61 -1.04
CA SER A 78 18.40 -16.66 0.04
C SER A 78 18.55 -15.42 0.94
N LEU A 79 17.66 -14.43 0.93
CA LEU A 79 17.79 -13.27 1.82
C LEU A 79 16.65 -13.22 2.84
N GLU A 80 17.03 -13.01 4.11
CA GLU A 80 16.08 -12.78 5.19
C GLU A 80 15.24 -11.51 4.91
N PRO A 81 13.93 -11.50 5.28
CA PRO A 81 13.12 -10.32 5.12
C PRO A 81 13.70 -9.17 5.95
N GLU A 82 14.07 -8.08 5.28
CA GLU A 82 14.44 -6.85 5.96
C GLU A 82 13.23 -6.35 6.76
N LYS A 83 13.43 -6.12 8.05
CA LYS A 83 12.42 -5.47 8.87
C LYS A 83 12.39 -3.99 8.49
N HIS A 84 11.34 -3.59 7.80
CA HIS A 84 11.15 -2.20 7.44
C HIS A 84 10.44 -1.45 8.56
N ASP A 85 11.09 -0.40 9.00
CA ASP A 85 10.55 0.55 9.98
C ASP A 85 9.64 1.54 9.24
N PHE A 86 8.34 1.43 9.45
CA PHE A 86 7.33 2.26 8.80
C PHE A 86 6.90 3.45 9.68
N MET A 87 7.80 4.03 10.44
CA MET A 87 7.42 5.11 11.36
C MET A 87 7.38 6.49 10.71
N ASP A 88 6.18 7.07 10.74
CA ASP A 88 6.03 8.52 10.83
C ASP A 88 6.12 8.91 12.31
N SER A 89 7.16 9.65 12.68
CA SER A 89 7.40 10.08 14.05
C SER A 89 6.48 11.25 14.43
N ALA A 90 5.37 10.95 15.09
CA ALA A 90 4.61 11.94 15.84
C ALA A 90 5.12 11.97 17.28
N ALA A 91 5.58 13.13 17.74
CA ALA A 91 6.20 13.31 19.04
C ALA A 91 5.21 13.18 20.21
N THR A 92 5.33 12.09 20.97
CA THR A 92 4.69 11.87 22.26
C THR A 92 5.75 11.43 23.29
N SER A 93 5.37 11.23 24.56
CA SER A 93 6.32 10.84 25.60
C SER A 93 7.04 9.52 25.29
N PRO A 94 8.30 9.29 25.74
CA PRO A 94 9.08 8.10 25.39
C PRO A 94 8.41 6.78 25.67
N ASP A 95 7.71 6.63 26.80
CA ASP A 95 7.05 5.37 27.18
C ASP A 95 5.80 5.11 26.37
N SER A 96 4.96 6.13 26.12
CA SER A 96 3.80 6.02 25.25
C SER A 96 4.19 5.88 23.78
N GLN A 97 5.34 6.45 23.38
CA GLN A 97 5.90 6.25 22.03
C GLN A 97 6.30 4.80 21.80
N LEU A 98 6.96 4.15 22.74
CA LEU A 98 7.38 2.76 22.63
C LEU A 98 6.16 1.82 22.51
N MET A 99 5.14 1.99 23.38
CA MET A 99 3.93 1.18 23.33
C MET A 99 3.14 1.39 22.02
N ALA A 100 3.00 2.65 21.58
CA ALA A 100 2.36 2.97 20.32
C ALA A 100 3.14 2.42 19.12
N TYR A 101 4.48 2.47 19.19
CA TYR A 101 5.37 1.90 18.17
C TYR A 101 5.21 0.39 18.07
N GLU A 102 5.25 -0.32 19.16
CA GLU A 102 5.07 -1.78 19.20
C GLU A 102 3.70 -2.20 18.65
N ALA A 103 2.64 -1.50 19.03
CA ALA A 103 1.29 -1.76 18.55
C ALA A 103 1.17 -1.49 17.05
N THR A 104 1.71 -0.35 16.57
CA THR A 104 1.70 0.02 15.15
C THR A 104 2.52 -0.97 14.33
N THR A 105 3.72 -1.32 14.77
CA THR A 105 4.59 -2.30 14.11
C THR A 105 3.91 -3.66 14.01
N PHE A 106 3.26 -4.09 15.09
CA PHE A 106 2.52 -5.35 15.09
C PHE A 106 1.39 -5.37 14.06
N VAL A 107 0.58 -4.30 14.00
CA VAL A 107 -0.51 -4.19 13.02
C VAL A 107 0.06 -4.19 11.59
N GLN A 108 1.12 -3.42 11.35
CA GLN A 108 1.77 -3.36 10.04
C GLN A 108 2.32 -4.73 9.62
N ASP A 109 3.01 -5.43 10.53
CA ASP A 109 3.54 -6.77 10.27
C ASP A 109 2.42 -7.77 9.99
N THR A 110 1.30 -7.66 10.70
CA THR A 110 0.14 -8.53 10.49
C THR A 110 -0.48 -8.29 9.11
N ILE A 111 -0.64 -7.04 8.71
CA ILE A 111 -1.12 -6.70 7.36
C ILE A 111 -0.14 -7.23 6.31
N ASN A 112 1.15 -7.03 6.50
CA ASN A 112 2.18 -7.48 5.56
C ASN A 112 2.24 -9.00 5.42
N GLY A 113 1.77 -9.73 6.41
CA GLY A 113 1.64 -11.20 6.36
C GLY A 113 0.43 -11.73 5.60
N LEU A 114 -0.49 -10.86 5.19
CA LEU A 114 -1.64 -11.26 4.37
C LEU A 114 -1.23 -11.51 2.92
N PRO A 115 -2.02 -12.31 2.16
CA PRO A 115 -1.84 -12.38 0.70
C PRO A 115 -1.89 -10.99 0.06
N GLU A 116 -1.15 -10.78 -1.02
CA GLU A 116 -0.98 -9.46 -1.65
C GLU A 116 -2.32 -8.75 -1.93
N LYS A 117 -3.28 -9.47 -2.50
CA LYS A 117 -4.59 -8.92 -2.82
C LYS A 117 -5.32 -8.39 -1.58
N GLN A 118 -5.23 -9.12 -0.47
CA GLN A 118 -5.83 -8.71 0.80
C GLN A 118 -5.09 -7.52 1.42
N ARG A 119 -3.75 -7.50 1.36
CA ARG A 119 -2.94 -6.36 1.82
C ARG A 119 -3.31 -5.09 1.08
N THR A 120 -3.35 -5.16 -0.23
CA THR A 120 -3.71 -4.02 -1.09
C THR A 120 -5.12 -3.53 -0.79
N MET A 121 -6.05 -4.44 -0.57
CA MET A 121 -7.43 -4.12 -0.23
C MET A 121 -7.53 -3.33 1.08
N ILE A 122 -6.86 -3.81 2.12
CA ILE A 122 -6.79 -3.13 3.43
C ILE A 122 -6.14 -1.75 3.27
N GLN A 123 -5.05 -1.65 2.52
CA GLN A 123 -4.38 -0.38 2.26
C GLN A 123 -5.31 0.62 1.59
N LEU A 124 -5.98 0.23 0.51
CA LEU A 124 -6.83 1.14 -0.25
C LEU A 124 -8.10 1.54 0.51
N ARG A 125 -8.72 0.62 1.22
CA ARG A 125 -9.98 0.89 1.93
C ARG A 125 -9.77 1.49 3.32
N ASP A 126 -9.01 0.81 4.17
CA ASP A 126 -8.96 1.14 5.59
C ASP A 126 -7.92 2.23 5.89
N ILE A 127 -6.89 2.35 5.08
CA ILE A 127 -5.84 3.37 5.27
C ILE A 127 -6.08 4.57 4.35
N GLU A 128 -6.32 4.35 3.06
CA GLU A 128 -6.48 5.44 2.08
C GLU A 128 -7.92 5.93 1.94
N GLY A 129 -8.90 5.20 2.46
CA GLY A 129 -10.31 5.61 2.45
C GLY A 129 -11.00 5.56 1.10
N LYS A 130 -10.51 4.74 0.17
CA LYS A 130 -11.11 4.63 -1.17
C LYS A 130 -12.49 3.95 -1.12
N SER A 131 -13.39 4.36 -2.01
CA SER A 131 -14.68 3.71 -2.16
C SER A 131 -14.56 2.32 -2.78
N TYR A 132 -15.54 1.48 -2.59
CA TYR A 132 -15.59 0.16 -3.24
C TYR A 132 -15.53 0.28 -4.76
N LYS A 133 -16.21 1.29 -5.31
CA LYS A 133 -16.19 1.56 -6.76
C LYS A 133 -14.79 1.92 -7.26
N GLU A 134 -14.08 2.80 -6.54
CA GLU A 134 -12.71 3.17 -6.87
C GLU A 134 -11.76 1.97 -6.79
N ILE A 135 -11.87 1.17 -5.74
CA ILE A 135 -11.05 -0.03 -5.56
C ILE A 135 -11.33 -1.05 -6.66
N ALA A 136 -12.60 -1.27 -6.99
CA ALA A 136 -12.99 -2.16 -8.07
C ALA A 136 -12.35 -1.75 -9.41
N ALA A 137 -12.34 -0.45 -9.70
CA ALA A 137 -11.70 0.09 -10.91
C ALA A 137 -10.18 -0.10 -10.89
N ILE A 138 -9.51 0.22 -9.77
CA ILE A 138 -8.07 0.08 -9.61
C ILE A 138 -7.62 -1.37 -9.78
N LEU A 139 -8.33 -2.30 -9.15
CA LEU A 139 -7.99 -3.72 -9.15
C LEU A 139 -8.59 -4.50 -10.32
N ASN A 140 -9.43 -3.86 -11.13
CA ASN A 140 -10.16 -4.50 -12.24
C ASN A 140 -10.96 -5.74 -11.78
N ILE A 141 -11.75 -5.55 -10.74
CA ILE A 141 -12.65 -6.56 -10.16
C ILE A 141 -14.03 -5.96 -9.94
N THR A 142 -15.01 -6.76 -9.56
CA THR A 142 -16.36 -6.28 -9.22
C THR A 142 -16.39 -5.68 -7.81
N GLU A 143 -17.36 -4.81 -7.53
CA GLU A 143 -17.59 -4.31 -6.18
C GLU A 143 -17.94 -5.42 -5.18
N SER A 144 -18.63 -6.46 -5.64
CA SER A 144 -18.91 -7.66 -4.83
C SER A 144 -17.62 -8.37 -4.41
N ASP A 145 -16.66 -8.50 -5.32
CA ASP A 145 -15.34 -9.08 -5.02
C ASP A 145 -14.57 -8.21 -4.02
N VAL A 146 -14.67 -6.89 -4.13
CA VAL A 146 -14.08 -5.97 -3.14
C VAL A 146 -14.65 -6.26 -1.76
N LYS A 147 -15.96 -6.33 -1.62
CA LYS A 147 -16.64 -6.59 -0.33
C LYS A 147 -16.21 -7.92 0.27
N VAL A 148 -16.23 -8.99 -0.52
CA VAL A 148 -15.86 -10.33 -0.06
C VAL A 148 -14.40 -10.42 0.34
N THR A 149 -13.49 -9.87 -0.48
CA THR A 149 -12.05 -9.86 -0.20
C THR A 149 -11.72 -9.05 1.05
N LEU A 150 -12.36 -7.89 1.19
CA LEU A 150 -12.19 -7.03 2.36
C LEU A 150 -12.68 -7.71 3.64
N PHE A 151 -13.84 -8.36 3.58
CA PHE A 151 -14.37 -9.13 4.70
C PHE A 151 -13.40 -10.23 5.14
N ARG A 152 -12.87 -11.01 4.19
CA ARG A 152 -11.90 -12.07 4.47
C ARG A 152 -10.60 -11.51 5.06
N ALA A 153 -10.10 -10.41 4.50
CA ALA A 153 -8.89 -9.75 4.98
C ALA A 153 -9.05 -9.26 6.43
N ARG A 154 -10.15 -8.59 6.72
CA ARG A 154 -10.46 -8.09 8.08
C ARG A 154 -10.65 -9.23 9.08
N SER A 155 -11.31 -10.32 8.67
CA SER A 155 -11.49 -11.51 9.51
C SER A 155 -10.15 -12.14 9.86
N THR A 156 -9.25 -12.27 8.90
CA THR A 156 -7.91 -12.82 9.12
C THR A 156 -7.07 -11.92 10.04
N LEU A 157 -7.14 -10.59 9.84
CA LEU A 157 -6.46 -9.63 10.72
C LEU A 157 -6.96 -9.74 12.16
N LYS A 158 -8.28 -9.74 12.32
CA LYS A 158 -8.90 -9.85 13.65
C LYS A 158 -8.46 -11.12 14.37
N GLU A 159 -8.46 -12.24 13.67
CA GLU A 159 -8.05 -13.54 14.21
C GLU A 159 -6.59 -13.53 14.67
N LYS A 160 -5.69 -13.02 13.85
CA LYS A 160 -4.26 -12.91 14.17
C LYS A 160 -4.00 -11.96 15.33
N ILE A 161 -4.70 -10.83 15.38
CA ILE A 161 -4.59 -9.85 16.48
C ILE A 161 -5.07 -10.46 17.78
N LEU A 162 -6.20 -11.16 17.79
CA LEU A 162 -6.73 -11.82 18.99
C LEU A 162 -5.83 -12.94 19.50
N LYS A 163 -5.23 -13.74 18.62
CA LYS A 163 -4.26 -14.78 19.00
C LYS A 163 -3.05 -14.19 19.70
N LYS A 164 -2.49 -13.09 19.20
CA LYS A 164 -1.35 -12.44 19.85
C LYS A 164 -1.74 -11.85 21.21
N LYS A 165 -2.91 -11.23 21.31
CA LYS A 165 -3.42 -10.69 22.57
C LYS A 165 -3.57 -11.76 23.65
N SER A 166 -4.00 -12.97 23.27
CA SER A 166 -4.14 -14.09 24.21
C SER A 166 -2.80 -14.66 24.69
N LEU A 167 -1.71 -14.47 23.94
CA LEU A 167 -0.36 -14.89 24.33
C LEU A 167 0.27 -13.96 25.40
N TYR A 168 -0.24 -12.74 25.55
CA TYR A 168 0.24 -11.74 26.52
C TYR A 168 -0.66 -11.62 27.75
N LEU A 169 -1.71 -12.37 27.80
CA LEU A 169 -2.57 -12.52 28.97
C LEU A 169 -2.23 -13.83 29.69
#